data_7850200ea407c7c5b27e9152432f6968
#
_entry.id   7850200ea407c7c5b27e9152432f6968
#
_cell.length_a   1.000
_cell.length_b   1.000
_cell.length_c   1.000
_cell.angle_alpha   90.00
_cell.angle_beta   90.00
_cell.angle_gamma   90.00
#
_symmetry.space_group_name_H-M   'P 1'
#
loop_
_entity.id
_entity.type
_entity.pdbx_description
1 polymer ?
#
loop_
_entity_poly.entity_id
_entity_poly.type
_entity_poly.pdbx_seq_one_letter_code
_entity_poly.pdbx_strand_id
1 'polypeptide(L)'
;MSADIDIDLPDRAAVLQLISHTAARQQVQGQVRRHNSGVYVTAIPQDPINDCAAIDYEAAEHRGYFKIDFLNMSVYKLVRDPAHYEQMLAQEPEWSRLWTDSAWASQLVHVGNYVDLLQTMQPDTIPRMAAFISIIRPGKAHLQNKPWEQVFASVWDGDDSKGFVFKKAHALGYAMLVALHMNLLQDVAVNQSGVQV
;
A
#
# COMPACT_ATOMS: atom_id res chain seq x y z
N MET A 1 16.42 -14.20 6.32
CA MET A 1 15.41 -13.11 6.36
C MET A 1 15.44 -12.47 4.99
N SER A 2 14.36 -12.58 4.25
CA SER A 2 14.19 -11.87 2.99
C SER A 2 14.13 -10.36 3.27
N ALA A 3 14.95 -9.58 2.62
CA ALA A 3 14.83 -8.13 2.62
C ALA A 3 13.75 -7.77 1.60
N ASP A 4 12.61 -7.32 2.10
CA ASP A 4 11.45 -6.90 1.32
C ASP A 4 11.48 -5.37 1.30
N ILE A 5 11.89 -4.79 0.17
CA ILE A 5 11.95 -3.33 0.01
C ILE A 5 10.90 -2.91 -1.00
N ASP A 6 9.92 -2.19 -0.50
CA ASP A 6 8.90 -1.52 -1.29
C ASP A 6 9.22 -0.03 -1.41
N ILE A 7 9.18 0.49 -2.62
CA ILE A 7 9.35 1.92 -2.92
C ILE A 7 8.08 2.42 -3.59
N ASP A 8 7.35 3.27 -2.87
CA ASP A 8 6.15 3.91 -3.38
C ASP A 8 6.51 5.10 -4.27
N LEU A 9 5.94 5.17 -5.46
CA LEU A 9 6.22 6.19 -6.46
C LEU A 9 4.92 6.80 -7.00
N PRO A 10 4.90 8.10 -7.27
CA PRO A 10 3.76 8.74 -7.95
C PRO A 10 3.58 8.25 -9.39
N ASP A 11 4.68 7.92 -10.07
CA ASP A 11 4.73 7.36 -11.41
C ASP A 11 5.91 6.39 -11.55
N ARG A 12 5.63 5.11 -11.37
CA ARG A 12 6.61 4.03 -11.49
C ARG A 12 7.27 3.98 -12.88
N ALA A 13 6.47 4.19 -13.93
CA ALA A 13 6.98 4.07 -15.30
C ALA A 13 8.01 5.15 -15.61
N ALA A 14 7.77 6.39 -15.17
CA ALA A 14 8.70 7.49 -15.34
C ALA A 14 10.04 7.24 -14.64
N VAL A 15 10.00 6.72 -13.41
CA VAL A 15 11.23 6.41 -12.64
C VAL A 15 12.00 5.25 -13.25
N LEU A 16 11.33 4.19 -13.71
CA LEU A 16 11.99 3.04 -14.33
C LEU A 16 12.67 3.39 -15.67
N GLN A 17 12.26 4.46 -16.35
CA GLN A 17 12.97 4.96 -17.54
C GLN A 17 14.33 5.60 -17.20
N LEU A 18 14.54 6.05 -15.97
CA LEU A 18 15.76 6.71 -15.51
C LEU A 18 16.83 5.76 -14.98
N ILE A 19 16.46 4.49 -14.73
CA ILE A 19 17.35 3.50 -14.13
C ILE A 19 17.46 2.25 -15.02
N SER A 20 18.69 1.70 -15.11
CA SER A 20 18.89 0.38 -15.72
C SER A 20 18.32 -0.69 -14.80
N HIS A 21 17.40 -1.50 -15.31
CA HIS A 21 16.75 -2.54 -14.52
C HIS A 21 16.36 -3.74 -15.37
N THR A 22 16.13 -4.87 -14.73
CA THR A 22 15.54 -6.07 -15.31
C THR A 22 14.27 -6.40 -14.52
N ALA A 23 13.13 -6.56 -15.20
CA ALA A 23 11.89 -6.97 -14.54
C ALA A 23 12.06 -8.35 -13.87
N ALA A 24 11.55 -8.52 -12.66
CA ALA A 24 11.52 -9.81 -12.02
C ALA A 24 10.55 -10.74 -12.74
N ARG A 25 10.82 -12.04 -12.71
CA ARG A 25 10.00 -13.10 -13.28
C ARG A 25 9.12 -13.73 -12.21
N GLN A 26 7.87 -14.01 -12.56
CA GLN A 26 6.95 -14.83 -11.76
C GLN A 26 6.27 -15.89 -12.63
N GLN A 27 5.83 -16.98 -12.01
CA GLN A 27 4.99 -17.98 -12.65
C GLN A 27 3.55 -17.85 -12.15
N VAL A 28 2.62 -17.68 -13.09
CA VAL A 28 1.19 -17.60 -12.79
C VAL A 28 0.49 -18.67 -13.63
N GLN A 29 -0.11 -19.66 -12.99
CA GLN A 29 -0.80 -20.77 -13.66
C GLN A 29 0.08 -21.48 -14.70
N GLY A 30 1.36 -21.67 -14.40
CA GLY A 30 2.33 -22.31 -15.30
C GLY A 30 2.85 -21.42 -16.44
N GLN A 31 2.42 -20.18 -16.54
CA GLN A 31 2.91 -19.20 -17.52
C GLN A 31 3.93 -18.27 -16.91
N VAL A 32 4.99 -18.00 -17.67
CA VAL A 32 5.99 -16.98 -17.33
C VAL A 32 5.39 -15.60 -17.56
N ARG A 33 5.52 -14.73 -16.54
CA ARG A 33 5.11 -13.32 -16.62
C ARG A 33 6.13 -12.44 -15.92
N ARG A 34 6.18 -11.17 -16.32
CA ARG A 34 6.86 -10.15 -15.53
C ARG A 34 6.17 -9.98 -14.19
N HIS A 35 6.93 -9.81 -13.12
CA HIS A 35 6.40 -9.43 -11.81
C HIS A 35 5.80 -8.02 -11.89
N ASN A 36 4.67 -7.79 -11.22
CA ASN A 36 3.94 -6.52 -11.35
C ASN A 36 4.71 -5.30 -10.85
N SER A 37 5.51 -5.47 -9.79
CA SER A 37 6.25 -4.39 -9.12
C SER A 37 7.77 -4.63 -9.10
N GLY A 38 8.19 -5.89 -9.00
CA GLY A 38 9.56 -6.29 -8.76
C GLY A 38 10.51 -6.06 -9.92
N VAL A 39 11.66 -5.49 -9.62
CA VAL A 39 12.78 -5.33 -10.55
C VAL A 39 14.12 -5.64 -9.86
N TYR A 40 15.13 -5.95 -10.67
CA TYR A 40 16.52 -6.02 -10.27
C TYR A 40 17.28 -4.84 -10.88
N VAL A 41 18.01 -4.10 -10.05
CA VAL A 41 18.90 -3.00 -10.47
C VAL A 41 20.35 -3.49 -10.59
N THR A 42 20.63 -4.72 -10.19
CA THR A 42 21.91 -5.41 -10.39
C THR A 42 21.79 -6.38 -11.56
N ALA A 43 22.93 -6.74 -12.15
CA ALA A 43 22.97 -7.68 -13.27
C ALA A 43 22.38 -9.04 -12.86
N ILE A 44 21.45 -9.55 -13.64
CA ILE A 44 20.81 -10.87 -13.49
C ILE A 44 20.67 -11.48 -14.89
N PRO A 45 20.76 -12.83 -15.06
CA PRO A 45 20.47 -13.48 -16.34
C PRO A 45 19.08 -13.09 -16.86
N GLN A 46 19.00 -12.72 -18.15
CA GLN A 46 17.77 -12.24 -18.77
C GLN A 46 17.17 -13.28 -19.73
N ASP A 47 15.86 -13.31 -19.78
CA ASP A 47 15.06 -14.02 -20.78
C ASP A 47 14.64 -13.02 -21.86
N PRO A 48 15.25 -13.06 -23.06
CA PRO A 48 14.95 -12.09 -24.11
C PRO A 48 13.55 -12.27 -24.72
N ILE A 49 12.93 -13.44 -24.53
CA ILE A 49 11.59 -13.71 -25.08
C ILE A 49 10.52 -13.02 -24.23
N ASN A 50 10.67 -13.11 -22.90
CA ASN A 50 9.68 -12.56 -21.96
C ASN A 50 10.09 -11.18 -21.41
N ASP A 51 11.26 -10.67 -21.79
CA ASP A 51 11.84 -9.39 -21.35
C ASP A 51 11.79 -9.24 -19.82
N CYS A 52 12.33 -10.24 -19.12
CA CYS A 52 12.42 -10.32 -17.67
C CYS A 52 13.64 -11.18 -17.25
N ALA A 53 13.84 -11.37 -15.95
CA ALA A 53 14.85 -12.29 -15.45
C ALA A 53 14.61 -13.72 -15.96
N ALA A 54 15.70 -14.44 -16.28
CA ALA A 54 15.64 -15.83 -16.74
C ALA A 54 15.28 -16.81 -15.60
N ILE A 55 15.40 -16.38 -14.34
CA ILE A 55 15.07 -17.16 -13.15
C ILE A 55 13.87 -16.54 -12.44
N ASP A 56 13.02 -17.40 -11.88
CA ASP A 56 11.88 -16.98 -11.06
C ASP A 56 12.37 -16.22 -9.81
N TYR A 57 11.54 -15.26 -9.32
CA TYR A 57 11.96 -14.35 -8.26
C TYR A 57 12.29 -15.08 -6.95
N GLU A 58 11.59 -16.17 -6.62
CA GLU A 58 11.88 -16.98 -5.43
C GLU A 58 13.24 -17.68 -5.56
N ALA A 59 13.51 -18.28 -6.73
CA ALA A 59 14.79 -18.91 -7.01
C ALA A 59 15.95 -17.90 -7.12
N ALA A 60 15.67 -16.68 -7.58
CA ALA A 60 16.63 -15.58 -7.62
C ALA A 60 17.02 -15.14 -6.20
N GLU A 61 16.06 -15.01 -5.30
CA GLU A 61 16.30 -14.69 -3.90
C GLU A 61 17.18 -15.73 -3.20
N HIS A 62 16.91 -17.02 -3.40
CA HIS A 62 17.75 -18.10 -2.87
C HIS A 62 19.19 -18.07 -3.40
N ARG A 63 19.44 -17.43 -4.54
CA ARG A 63 20.76 -17.22 -5.14
C ARG A 63 21.41 -15.90 -4.75
N GLY A 64 20.78 -15.13 -3.84
CA GLY A 64 21.29 -13.87 -3.34
C GLY A 64 21.03 -12.66 -4.23
N TYR A 65 20.15 -12.77 -5.25
CA TYR A 65 19.68 -11.60 -6.00
C TYR A 65 18.68 -10.81 -5.16
N PHE A 66 18.82 -9.52 -5.18
CA PHE A 66 17.98 -8.61 -4.41
C PHE A 66 16.93 -7.94 -5.30
N LYS A 67 15.65 -8.26 -5.07
CA LYS A 67 14.51 -7.67 -5.75
C LYS A 67 14.02 -6.42 -5.01
N ILE A 68 13.74 -5.35 -5.75
CA ILE A 68 13.08 -4.15 -5.24
C ILE A 68 11.70 -4.06 -5.88
N ASP A 69 10.68 -3.87 -5.07
CA ASP A 69 9.31 -3.64 -5.52
C ASP A 69 9.05 -2.14 -5.65
N PHE A 70 8.87 -1.66 -6.88
CA PHE A 70 8.42 -0.30 -7.17
C PHE A 70 6.90 -0.30 -7.31
N LEU A 71 6.21 0.33 -6.38
CA LEU A 71 4.76 0.43 -6.32
C LEU A 71 4.28 1.76 -6.90
N ASN A 72 3.21 1.71 -7.69
CA ASN A 72 2.62 2.93 -8.25
C ASN A 72 1.55 3.47 -7.30
N MET A 73 1.87 4.52 -6.55
CA MET A 73 1.00 5.17 -5.58
C MET A 73 0.60 6.56 -6.06
N SER A 74 -0.53 6.63 -6.76
CA SER A 74 -1.03 7.89 -7.35
C SER A 74 -1.34 8.97 -6.31
N VAL A 75 -1.52 8.61 -5.04
CA VAL A 75 -1.70 9.57 -3.92
C VAL A 75 -0.59 10.62 -3.90
N TYR A 76 0.65 10.22 -4.16
CA TYR A 76 1.79 11.15 -4.16
C TYR A 76 1.76 12.19 -5.29
N LYS A 77 0.89 12.04 -6.31
CA LYS A 77 0.67 13.08 -7.33
C LYS A 77 -0.02 14.33 -6.77
N LEU A 78 -0.69 14.20 -5.63
CA LEU A 78 -1.32 15.32 -4.92
C LEU A 78 -0.32 16.12 -4.07
N VAL A 79 0.87 15.60 -3.86
CA VAL A 79 1.94 16.28 -3.13
C VAL A 79 2.62 17.29 -4.05
N ARG A 80 2.66 18.55 -3.63
CA ARG A 80 3.25 19.66 -4.42
C ARG A 80 4.78 19.71 -4.33
N ASP A 81 5.29 19.53 -3.11
CA ASP A 81 6.72 19.61 -2.80
C ASP A 81 7.01 18.92 -1.45
N PRO A 82 8.29 18.77 -1.04
CA PRO A 82 8.63 18.13 0.23
C PRO A 82 8.04 18.82 1.48
N ALA A 83 7.98 20.15 1.50
CA ALA A 83 7.42 20.88 2.65
C ALA A 83 5.92 20.63 2.79
N HIS A 84 5.19 20.58 1.67
CA HIS A 84 3.79 20.21 1.63
C HIS A 84 3.57 18.76 2.12
N TYR A 85 4.44 17.84 1.71
CA TYR A 85 4.38 16.46 2.21
C TYR A 85 4.52 16.37 3.73
N GLU A 86 5.53 17.05 4.29
CA GLU A 86 5.78 17.11 5.73
C GLU A 86 4.59 17.72 6.49
N GLN A 87 4.03 18.82 5.96
CA GLN A 87 2.85 19.47 6.53
C GLN A 87 1.65 18.52 6.56
N MET A 88 1.34 17.87 5.44
CA MET A 88 0.20 16.95 5.34
C MET A 88 0.39 15.70 6.20
N LEU A 89 1.62 15.23 6.35
CA LEU A 89 1.93 14.08 7.19
C LEU A 89 1.82 14.40 8.71
N ALA A 90 2.15 15.64 9.10
CA ALA A 90 2.08 16.10 10.48
C ALA A 90 0.66 16.49 10.93
N GLN A 91 -0.24 16.71 9.99
CA GLN A 91 -1.62 17.09 10.29
C GLN A 91 -2.43 15.88 10.78
N GLU A 92 -3.15 16.04 11.88
CA GLU A 92 -4.12 15.02 12.34
C GLU A 92 -5.31 14.98 11.37
N PRO A 93 -5.67 13.80 10.83
CA PRO A 93 -6.78 13.68 9.91
C PRO A 93 -8.14 13.86 10.61
N GLU A 94 -9.11 14.36 9.88
CA GLU A 94 -10.51 14.37 10.33
C GLU A 94 -11.10 12.96 10.20
N TRP A 95 -10.76 12.06 11.13
CA TRP A 95 -11.17 10.65 11.10
C TRP A 95 -12.68 10.46 10.96
N SER A 96 -13.48 11.33 11.58
CA SER A 96 -14.95 11.26 11.54
C SER A 96 -15.51 11.26 10.12
N ARG A 97 -14.81 11.88 9.17
CA ARG A 97 -15.21 11.93 7.77
C ARG A 97 -15.25 10.57 7.09
N LEU A 98 -14.50 9.60 7.59
CA LEU A 98 -14.52 8.21 7.08
C LEU A 98 -15.91 7.56 7.16
N TRP A 99 -16.73 7.94 8.13
CA TRP A 99 -18.06 7.35 8.35
C TRP A 99 -19.20 8.33 8.17
N THR A 100 -18.92 9.63 8.02
CA THR A 100 -19.96 10.66 7.78
C THR A 100 -20.09 11.04 6.30
N ASP A 101 -19.06 10.80 5.47
CA ASP A 101 -19.03 11.16 4.05
C ASP A 101 -18.58 9.96 3.19
N SER A 102 -19.54 9.10 2.86
CA SER A 102 -19.27 7.86 2.08
C SER A 102 -18.68 8.13 0.70
N ALA A 103 -19.12 9.21 0.04
CA ALA A 103 -18.64 9.56 -1.30
C ALA A 103 -17.16 9.98 -1.27
N TRP A 104 -16.77 10.71 -0.24
CA TRP A 104 -15.38 11.09 -0.03
C TRP A 104 -14.54 9.90 0.43
N ALA A 105 -15.02 9.09 1.40
CA ALA A 105 -14.30 7.92 1.91
C ALA A 105 -14.02 6.88 0.82
N SER A 106 -14.91 6.75 -0.19
CA SER A 106 -14.73 5.83 -1.31
C SER A 106 -13.52 6.15 -2.21
N GLN A 107 -12.98 7.37 -2.13
CA GLN A 107 -11.80 7.79 -2.90
C GLN A 107 -10.49 7.38 -2.24
N LEU A 108 -10.52 6.96 -0.96
CA LEU A 108 -9.32 6.70 -0.20
C LEU A 108 -8.61 5.42 -0.64
N VAL A 109 -7.31 5.54 -0.78
CA VAL A 109 -6.43 4.40 -1.07
C VAL A 109 -6.60 3.31 -0.01
N HIS A 110 -6.51 2.04 -0.42
CA HIS A 110 -6.62 0.83 0.41
C HIS A 110 -7.97 0.56 1.09
N VAL A 111 -8.74 1.58 1.45
CA VAL A 111 -9.95 1.44 2.28
C VAL A 111 -11.24 1.87 1.59
N GLY A 112 -11.16 2.57 0.46
CA GLY A 112 -12.34 3.13 -0.23
C GLY A 112 -13.38 2.11 -0.67
N ASN A 113 -13.00 0.84 -0.88
CA ASN A 113 -13.94 -0.23 -1.20
C ASN A 113 -14.67 -0.83 0.02
N TYR A 114 -14.40 -0.32 1.23
CA TYR A 114 -14.91 -0.86 2.49
C TYR A 114 -15.67 0.18 3.31
N VAL A 115 -16.39 1.08 2.64
CA VAL A 115 -17.08 2.20 3.27
C VAL A 115 -18.08 1.74 4.35
N ASP A 116 -18.85 0.70 4.11
CA ASP A 116 -19.80 0.17 5.10
C ASP A 116 -19.10 -0.34 6.36
N LEU A 117 -17.93 -0.95 6.19
CA LEU A 117 -17.13 -1.42 7.31
C LEU A 117 -16.46 -0.23 8.05
N LEU A 118 -16.04 0.82 7.33
CA LEU A 118 -15.55 2.06 7.93
C LEU A 118 -16.63 2.72 8.81
N GLN A 119 -17.88 2.75 8.35
CA GLN A 119 -19.02 3.26 9.11
C GLN A 119 -19.27 2.46 10.39
N THR A 120 -19.12 1.15 10.33
CA THR A 120 -19.35 0.26 11.48
C THR A 120 -18.20 0.28 12.49
N MET A 121 -16.95 0.21 11.99
CA MET A 121 -15.76 0.04 12.83
C MET A 121 -15.17 1.36 13.34
N GLN A 122 -15.37 2.46 12.60
CA GLN A 122 -14.93 3.82 12.94
C GLN A 122 -13.46 3.90 13.42
N PRO A 123 -12.47 3.57 12.55
CA PRO A 123 -11.05 3.66 12.91
C PRO A 123 -10.62 5.13 13.02
N ASP A 124 -10.39 5.62 14.21
CA ASP A 124 -10.13 7.02 14.56
C ASP A 124 -8.67 7.34 14.95
N THR A 125 -7.77 6.40 14.72
CA THR A 125 -6.34 6.53 15.00
C THR A 125 -5.52 5.70 14.03
N ILE A 126 -4.23 6.05 13.85
CA ILE A 126 -3.30 5.24 13.03
C ILE A 126 -3.28 3.76 13.46
N PRO A 127 -3.18 3.40 14.75
CA PRO A 127 -3.23 1.99 15.16
C PRO A 127 -4.54 1.28 14.79
N ARG A 128 -5.71 1.94 14.96
CA ARG A 128 -7.00 1.37 14.56
C ARG A 128 -7.11 1.25 13.05
N MET A 129 -6.64 2.23 12.29
CA MET A 129 -6.60 2.16 10.83
C MET A 129 -5.66 1.03 10.35
N ALA A 130 -4.51 0.82 10.98
CA ALA A 130 -3.63 -0.30 10.66
C ALA A 130 -4.29 -1.66 10.94
N ALA A 131 -4.99 -1.78 12.07
CA ALA A 131 -5.77 -2.97 12.39
C ALA A 131 -6.93 -3.16 11.40
N PHE A 132 -7.62 -2.09 11.00
CA PHE A 132 -8.67 -2.10 9.98
C PHE A 132 -8.14 -2.65 8.64
N ILE A 133 -7.00 -2.14 8.17
CA ILE A 133 -6.35 -2.60 6.93
C ILE A 133 -5.99 -4.09 7.01
N SER A 134 -5.67 -4.60 8.20
CA SER A 134 -5.38 -6.02 8.39
C SER A 134 -6.64 -6.88 8.37
N ILE A 135 -7.75 -6.43 8.96
CA ILE A 135 -8.99 -7.22 9.02
C ILE A 135 -9.78 -7.23 7.70
N ILE A 136 -9.52 -6.33 6.77
CA ILE A 136 -10.06 -6.42 5.41
C ILE A 136 -9.34 -7.46 4.55
N ARG A 137 -8.26 -8.07 5.04
CA ARG A 137 -7.55 -9.17 4.37
C ARG A 137 -8.16 -10.53 4.77
N PRO A 138 -8.13 -11.52 3.85
CA PRO A 138 -8.79 -12.82 4.08
C PRO A 138 -8.38 -13.50 5.39
N GLY A 139 -7.10 -13.48 5.76
CA GLY A 139 -6.58 -14.15 6.96
C GLY A 139 -7.12 -13.60 8.28
N LYS A 140 -7.65 -12.38 8.32
CA LYS A 140 -8.17 -11.71 9.51
C LYS A 140 -9.62 -11.23 9.38
N ALA A 141 -10.32 -11.59 8.30
CA ALA A 141 -11.70 -11.16 8.04
C ALA A 141 -12.69 -11.57 9.14
N HIS A 142 -12.41 -12.62 9.89
CA HIS A 142 -13.23 -13.08 11.02
C HIS A 142 -13.26 -12.09 12.20
N LEU A 143 -12.38 -11.07 12.21
CA LEU A 143 -12.32 -10.00 13.21
C LEU A 143 -13.16 -8.77 12.82
N GLN A 144 -13.71 -8.73 11.60
CA GLN A 144 -14.61 -7.65 11.18
C GLN A 144 -15.83 -7.57 12.10
N ASN A 145 -16.28 -6.34 12.37
CA ASN A 145 -17.39 -6.03 13.26
C ASN A 145 -17.23 -6.50 14.73
N LYS A 146 -15.98 -6.77 15.15
CA LYS A 146 -15.67 -7.05 16.56
C LYS A 146 -15.25 -5.76 17.26
N PRO A 147 -15.46 -5.66 18.59
CA PRO A 147 -14.91 -4.56 19.39
C PRO A 147 -13.40 -4.44 19.23
N TRP A 148 -12.87 -3.22 19.23
CA TRP A 148 -11.44 -2.96 19.03
C TRP A 148 -10.53 -3.73 19.99
N GLU A 149 -10.97 -3.94 21.23
CA GLU A 149 -10.23 -4.75 22.22
C GLU A 149 -10.01 -6.20 21.70
N GLN A 150 -11.06 -6.82 21.15
CA GLN A 150 -10.96 -8.16 20.59
C GLN A 150 -10.13 -8.19 19.28
N VAL A 151 -10.22 -7.14 18.46
CA VAL A 151 -9.40 -7.01 17.26
C VAL A 151 -7.92 -6.95 17.66
N PHE A 152 -7.54 -6.06 18.58
CA PHE A 152 -6.15 -5.89 18.99
C PHE A 152 -5.58 -7.11 19.71
N ALA A 153 -6.41 -7.92 20.35
CA ALA A 153 -5.97 -9.15 21.01
C ALA A 153 -5.38 -10.19 20.04
N SER A 154 -5.76 -10.17 18.76
CA SER A 154 -5.37 -11.24 17.83
C SER A 154 -5.05 -10.81 16.39
N VAL A 155 -5.23 -9.54 16.03
CA VAL A 155 -4.99 -9.08 14.66
C VAL A 155 -3.55 -9.28 14.20
N TRP A 156 -2.59 -9.23 15.13
CA TRP A 156 -1.16 -9.35 14.85
C TRP A 156 -0.60 -10.75 15.11
N ASP A 157 -1.43 -11.69 15.57
CA ASP A 157 -0.98 -13.07 15.79
C ASP A 157 -0.69 -13.73 14.45
N GLY A 158 0.51 -14.27 14.30
CA GLY A 158 0.91 -15.04 13.13
C GLY A 158 0.28 -16.43 13.18
N ASP A 159 -0.64 -16.72 12.29
CA ASP A 159 -1.04 -18.10 11.97
C ASP A 159 -0.99 -18.21 10.44
N ASP A 160 0.20 -18.55 9.94
CA ASP A 160 0.45 -18.74 8.51
C ASP A 160 -0.39 -19.87 7.91
N SER A 161 -1.01 -20.73 8.74
CA SER A 161 -1.86 -21.83 8.30
C SER A 161 -3.22 -21.38 7.75
N LYS A 162 -3.65 -20.13 8.04
CA LYS A 162 -4.96 -19.57 7.65
C LYS A 162 -4.91 -18.58 6.50
N GLY A 163 -3.78 -18.47 5.80
CA GLY A 163 -3.59 -17.58 4.69
C GLY A 163 -2.70 -16.37 5.01
N PHE A 164 -2.53 -15.46 4.05
CA PHE A 164 -1.65 -14.31 4.13
C PHE A 164 -1.99 -13.41 5.34
N VAL A 165 -1.06 -13.31 6.29
CA VAL A 165 -1.12 -12.38 7.42
C VAL A 165 -0.39 -11.10 7.05
N PHE A 166 -1.10 -9.98 7.09
CA PHE A 166 -0.51 -8.69 6.77
C PHE A 166 0.42 -8.24 7.91
N LYS A 167 1.70 -8.02 7.60
CA LYS A 167 2.71 -7.65 8.61
C LYS A 167 2.35 -6.32 9.27
N LYS A 168 2.47 -6.23 10.60
CA LYS A 168 2.14 -5.01 11.37
C LYS A 168 2.87 -3.77 10.85
N ALA A 169 4.15 -3.89 10.48
CA ALA A 169 4.93 -2.76 9.94
C ALA A 169 4.32 -2.24 8.62
N HIS A 170 3.95 -3.13 7.68
CA HIS A 170 3.27 -2.74 6.45
C HIS A 170 1.90 -2.11 6.73
N ALA A 171 1.13 -2.68 7.66
CA ALA A 171 -0.18 -2.14 8.04
C ALA A 171 -0.08 -0.71 8.58
N LEU A 172 0.94 -0.42 9.39
CA LEU A 172 1.20 0.94 9.89
C LEU A 172 1.58 1.90 8.76
N GLY A 173 2.47 1.49 7.85
CA GLY A 173 2.84 2.30 6.68
C GLY A 173 1.61 2.64 5.81
N TYR A 174 0.76 1.66 5.52
CA TYR A 174 -0.47 1.92 4.77
C TYR A 174 -1.50 2.75 5.55
N ALA A 175 -1.58 2.63 6.87
CA ALA A 175 -2.44 3.49 7.68
C ALA A 175 -1.97 4.96 7.64
N MET A 176 -0.67 5.21 7.68
CA MET A 176 -0.09 6.54 7.48
C MET A 176 -0.37 7.07 6.07
N LEU A 177 -0.32 6.23 5.04
CA LEU A 177 -0.66 6.61 3.68
C LEU A 177 -2.15 6.96 3.55
N VAL A 178 -3.05 6.25 4.22
CA VAL A 178 -4.48 6.62 4.28
C VAL A 178 -4.65 7.98 4.94
N ALA A 179 -4.03 8.22 6.11
CA ALA A 179 -4.07 9.50 6.81
C ALA A 179 -3.54 10.66 5.94
N LEU A 180 -2.40 10.45 5.27
CA LEU A 180 -1.86 11.40 4.30
C LEU A 180 -2.85 11.68 3.17
N HIS A 181 -3.48 10.65 2.60
CA HIS A 181 -4.45 10.81 1.52
C HIS A 181 -5.69 11.59 1.98
N MET A 182 -6.16 11.36 3.21
CA MET A 182 -7.25 12.14 3.82
C MET A 182 -6.92 13.63 3.84
N ASN A 183 -5.74 13.99 4.33
CA ASN A 183 -5.28 15.36 4.43
C ASN A 183 -5.08 16.01 3.05
N LEU A 184 -4.49 15.28 2.09
CA LEU A 184 -4.31 15.76 0.72
C LEU A 184 -5.64 16.01 0.00
N LEU A 185 -6.65 15.14 0.14
CA LEU A 185 -7.97 15.35 -0.43
C LEU A 185 -8.67 16.57 0.19
N GLN A 186 -8.48 16.79 1.49
CA GLN A 186 -9.02 17.97 2.16
C GLN A 186 -8.34 19.26 1.68
N ASP A 187 -7.01 19.26 1.54
CA ASP A 187 -6.23 20.39 1.00
C ASP A 187 -6.68 20.75 -0.44
N VAL A 188 -6.87 19.75 -1.30
CA VAL A 188 -7.39 19.97 -2.67
C VAL A 188 -8.76 20.61 -2.66
N ALA A 189 -9.68 20.13 -1.81
CA ALA A 189 -11.03 20.67 -1.71
C ALA A 189 -11.03 22.15 -1.23
N VAL A 190 -10.20 22.48 -0.24
CA VAL A 190 -10.05 23.87 0.26
C VAL A 190 -9.49 24.78 -0.82
N ASN A 191 -8.45 24.35 -1.55
CA ASN A 191 -7.84 25.14 -2.61
C ASN A 191 -8.79 25.36 -3.81
N GLN A 192 -9.63 24.39 -4.15
CA GLN A 192 -10.66 24.54 -5.19
C GLN A 192 -11.80 25.48 -4.77
N SER A 193 -12.15 25.51 -3.48
CA SER A 193 -13.18 26.39 -2.94
C SER A 193 -12.71 27.84 -2.78
N GLY A 194 -11.40 28.05 -2.61
CA GLY A 194 -10.78 29.38 -2.43
C GLY A 194 -10.52 30.16 -3.73
N VAL A 195 -10.81 29.58 -4.90
CA VAL A 195 -10.61 30.25 -6.22
C VAL A 195 -11.87 30.99 -6.69
N GLN A 196 -12.91 31.15 -5.86
CA GLN A 196 -14.05 32.01 -6.15
C GLN A 196 -13.97 33.33 -5.36
N VAL A 197 -13.05 34.23 -5.75
CA VAL A 197 -13.18 35.69 -5.54
C VAL A 197 -12.65 36.41 -6.76
#